data_b91accc0d4106bc09e10493397cd51f6
#
_entry.id   b91accc0d4106bc09e10493397cd51f6
#
_cell.length_a   1.000
_cell.length_b   1.000
_cell.length_c   1.000
_cell.angle_alpha   90.00
_cell.angle_beta   90.00
_cell.angle_gamma   90.00
#
_symmetry.space_group_name_H-M   'P 1'
#
loop_
_entity.id
_entity.type
_entity.pdbx_description
1 polymer ?
#
loop_
_entity_poly.entity_id
_entity_poly.type
_entity_poly.pdbx_seq_one_letter_code
_entity_poly.pdbx_strand_id
1 'polypeptide(L)'
;MTTVAAEVDLIESMTAAGSTRAMVVMAHPDDNEFVCGGTVARLTKLGWDVHLVVTTSGNKGTKDIAVTAQQLAAEREEEQRRAAEILGADEPTFFGFPDGYIENTNELRGLIVRQLRLHRPDLVITWDGF
;
A
#
# COMPACT_ATOMS: atom_id res chain seq x y z
N MET A 1 -25.61 -28.18 -19.02
CA MET A 1 -24.19 -27.79 -18.81
C MET A 1 -24.15 -26.33 -18.41
N THR A 2 -23.75 -26.06 -17.20
CA THR A 2 -23.50 -24.65 -16.77
C THR A 2 -22.17 -24.23 -17.37
N THR A 3 -22.21 -23.31 -18.30
CA THR A 3 -20.98 -22.67 -18.81
C THR A 3 -20.43 -21.79 -17.68
N VAL A 4 -19.32 -22.19 -17.06
CA VAL A 4 -18.59 -21.31 -16.16
C VAL A 4 -18.09 -20.16 -17.04
N ALA A 5 -18.54 -18.93 -16.77
CA ALA A 5 -18.00 -17.76 -17.43
C ALA A 5 -16.49 -17.77 -17.20
N ALA A 6 -15.71 -17.55 -18.26
CA ALA A 6 -14.26 -17.47 -18.13
C ALA A 6 -13.94 -16.39 -17.08
N GLU A 7 -13.14 -16.74 -16.09
CA GLU A 7 -12.69 -15.81 -15.06
C GLU A 7 -11.89 -14.71 -15.72
N VAL A 8 -12.33 -13.47 -15.58
CA VAL A 8 -11.66 -12.30 -16.20
C VAL A 8 -10.52 -11.89 -15.30
N ASP A 9 -9.30 -11.95 -15.79
CA ASP A 9 -8.14 -11.38 -15.11
C ASP A 9 -8.17 -9.85 -15.25
N LEU A 10 -8.53 -9.18 -14.16
CA LEU A 10 -8.66 -7.74 -14.13
C LEU A 10 -7.35 -7.02 -14.47
N ILE A 11 -6.22 -7.50 -13.95
CA ILE A 11 -4.90 -6.87 -14.19
C ILE A 11 -4.51 -7.01 -15.65
N GLU A 12 -4.72 -8.18 -16.25
CA GLU A 12 -4.45 -8.41 -17.65
C GLU A 12 -5.32 -7.50 -18.54
N SER A 13 -6.61 -7.42 -18.23
CA SER A 13 -7.55 -6.55 -18.95
C SER A 13 -7.18 -5.07 -18.85
N MET A 14 -6.83 -4.60 -17.67
CA MET A 14 -6.42 -3.21 -17.43
C MET A 14 -5.10 -2.91 -18.15
N THR A 15 -4.12 -3.83 -18.09
CA THR A 15 -2.84 -3.69 -18.77
C THR A 15 -3.03 -3.60 -20.28
N ALA A 16 -3.86 -4.45 -20.85
CA ALA A 16 -4.19 -4.43 -22.28
C ALA A 16 -4.90 -3.12 -22.69
N ALA A 17 -5.67 -2.51 -21.79
CA ALA A 17 -6.33 -1.22 -21.99
C ALA A 17 -5.39 -0.01 -21.79
N GLY A 18 -4.13 -0.22 -21.43
CA GLY A 18 -3.13 0.84 -21.25
C GLY A 18 -2.97 1.36 -19.84
N SER A 19 -3.58 0.73 -18.83
CA SER A 19 -3.36 1.07 -17.42
C SER A 19 -1.95 0.73 -16.99
N THR A 20 -1.31 1.63 -16.25
CA THR A 20 0.13 1.49 -15.88
C THR A 20 0.45 1.96 -14.46
N ARG A 21 -0.50 2.43 -13.69
CA ARG A 21 -0.25 2.99 -12.35
C ARG A 21 -1.20 2.42 -11.32
N ALA A 22 -0.64 1.95 -10.22
CA ALA A 22 -1.40 1.50 -9.07
C ALA A 22 -0.93 2.21 -7.80
N MET A 23 -1.85 2.37 -6.86
CA MET A 23 -1.56 2.85 -5.52
C MET A 23 -2.13 1.87 -4.51
N VAL A 24 -1.33 1.54 -3.51
CA VAL A 24 -1.74 0.71 -2.37
C VAL A 24 -1.76 1.60 -1.14
N VAL A 25 -2.91 1.67 -0.46
CA VAL A 25 -3.08 2.48 0.76
C VAL A 25 -3.40 1.56 1.92
N MET A 26 -2.49 1.47 2.87
CA MET A 26 -2.59 0.58 4.03
C MET A 26 -2.32 1.31 5.34
N ALA A 27 -2.71 0.69 6.46
CA ALA A 27 -2.57 1.28 7.78
C ALA A 27 -1.15 1.18 8.32
N HIS A 28 -0.50 0.03 8.20
CA HIS A 28 0.77 -0.28 8.84
C HIS A 28 1.83 -0.71 7.83
N PRO A 29 3.14 -0.53 8.15
CA PRO A 29 4.20 -1.21 7.43
C PRO A 29 3.95 -2.72 7.44
N ASP A 30 4.30 -3.42 6.35
CA ASP A 30 4.08 -4.84 6.04
C ASP A 30 2.65 -5.25 5.62
N ASP A 31 1.62 -4.49 5.91
CA ASP A 31 0.25 -4.81 5.47
C ASP A 31 0.18 -5.12 3.98
N ASN A 32 0.86 -4.34 3.17
CA ASN A 32 0.85 -4.50 1.73
C ASN A 32 1.47 -5.82 1.27
N GLU A 33 2.53 -6.29 1.90
CA GLU A 33 3.17 -7.58 1.59
C GLU A 33 2.25 -8.75 1.95
N PHE A 34 1.62 -8.70 3.12
CA PHE A 34 0.72 -9.74 3.58
C PHE A 34 -0.59 -9.80 2.79
N VAL A 35 -1.15 -8.66 2.43
CA VAL A 35 -2.47 -8.58 1.77
C VAL A 35 -2.38 -8.72 0.27
N CYS A 36 -1.42 -8.06 -0.37
CA CYS A 36 -1.34 -7.97 -1.82
C CYS A 36 0.07 -7.98 -2.39
N GLY A 37 1.08 -8.48 -1.64
CA GLY A 37 2.47 -8.51 -2.11
C GLY A 37 2.65 -9.23 -3.44
N GLY A 38 1.98 -10.36 -3.64
CA GLY A 38 2.00 -11.08 -4.91
C GLY A 38 1.39 -10.27 -6.06
N THR A 39 0.31 -9.55 -5.79
CA THR A 39 -0.31 -8.64 -6.77
C THR A 39 0.62 -7.48 -7.13
N VAL A 40 1.25 -6.85 -6.14
CA VAL A 40 2.24 -5.78 -6.36
C VAL A 40 3.41 -6.29 -7.20
N ALA A 41 3.97 -7.44 -6.86
CA ALA A 41 5.05 -8.06 -7.63
C ALA A 41 4.65 -8.32 -9.09
N ARG A 42 3.43 -8.79 -9.32
CA ARG A 42 2.90 -9.01 -10.67
C ARG A 42 2.74 -7.69 -11.44
N LEU A 43 2.19 -6.66 -10.81
CA LEU A 43 2.01 -5.34 -11.44
C LEU A 43 3.37 -4.75 -11.85
N THR A 44 4.34 -4.73 -10.96
CA THR A 44 5.69 -4.21 -11.27
C THR A 44 6.39 -5.02 -12.35
N LYS A 45 6.22 -6.33 -12.36
CA LYS A 45 6.76 -7.21 -13.43
C LYS A 45 6.12 -6.91 -14.80
N LEU A 46 4.87 -6.48 -14.83
CA LEU A 46 4.17 -6.04 -16.05
C LEU A 46 4.52 -4.60 -16.45
N GLY A 47 5.40 -3.93 -15.72
CA GLY A 47 5.85 -2.57 -16.00
C GLY A 47 4.99 -1.46 -15.40
N TRP A 48 4.12 -1.78 -14.44
CA TRP A 48 3.35 -0.76 -13.74
C TRP A 48 4.20 -0.03 -12.72
N ASP A 49 3.95 1.27 -12.58
CA ASP A 49 4.42 2.05 -11.44
C ASP A 49 3.48 1.80 -10.25
N VAL A 50 4.00 1.25 -9.17
CA VAL A 50 3.22 0.97 -7.96
C VAL A 50 3.72 1.84 -6.82
N HIS A 51 2.84 2.67 -6.27
CA HIS A 51 3.13 3.55 -5.15
C HIS A 51 2.45 3.06 -3.88
N LEU A 52 3.23 2.93 -2.80
CA LEU A 52 2.74 2.49 -1.49
C LEU A 52 2.54 3.68 -0.57
N VAL A 53 1.35 3.78 0.01
CA VAL A 53 1.01 4.79 1.04
C VAL A 53 0.70 4.06 2.34
N VAL A 54 1.40 4.42 3.40
CA VAL A 54 1.26 3.82 4.73
C VAL A 54 0.87 4.92 5.71
N THR A 55 -0.27 4.79 6.35
CA THR A 55 -0.81 5.87 7.18
C THR A 55 -0.16 5.96 8.55
N THR A 56 0.30 4.85 9.14
CA THR A 56 1.07 4.84 10.38
C THR A 56 2.44 4.17 10.19
N SER A 57 3.33 4.36 11.12
CA SER A 57 4.62 3.65 11.14
C SER A 57 4.60 2.43 12.08
N GLY A 58 3.43 2.02 12.56
CA GLY A 58 3.25 0.83 13.41
C GLY A 58 3.98 0.91 14.75
N ASN A 59 4.05 2.10 15.34
CA ASN A 59 4.82 2.39 16.55
C ASN A 59 4.31 1.73 17.84
N LYS A 60 3.21 0.97 17.76
CA LYS A 60 2.66 0.14 18.85
C LYS A 60 2.82 -1.37 18.62
N GLY A 61 3.52 -1.77 17.59
CA GLY A 61 3.64 -3.16 17.15
C GLY A 61 4.61 -4.02 17.96
N THR A 62 5.14 -3.55 19.11
CA THR A 62 6.01 -4.35 19.98
C THR A 62 5.56 -4.32 21.43
N LYS A 63 5.85 -5.41 22.14
CA LYS A 63 5.72 -5.52 23.61
C LYS A 63 7.06 -5.34 24.33
N ASP A 64 8.14 -5.14 23.59
CA ASP A 64 9.48 -4.92 24.15
C ASP A 64 9.57 -3.49 24.71
N ILE A 65 9.67 -3.38 26.03
CA ILE A 65 9.76 -2.10 26.74
C ILE A 65 11.09 -1.38 26.52
N ALA A 66 12.12 -2.06 26.02
CA ALA A 66 13.41 -1.46 25.69
C ALA A 66 13.41 -0.69 24.37
N VAL A 67 12.40 -0.92 23.52
CA VAL A 67 12.26 -0.26 22.22
C VAL A 67 11.29 0.90 22.33
N THR A 68 11.75 2.12 22.03
CA THR A 68 10.87 3.29 22.00
C THR A 68 9.94 3.24 20.77
N ALA A 69 8.78 3.88 20.87
CA ALA A 69 7.86 4.01 19.75
C ALA A 69 8.52 4.65 18.50
N GLN A 70 9.41 5.62 18.71
CA GLN A 70 10.15 6.28 17.65
C GLN A 70 11.16 5.35 16.99
N GLN A 71 11.89 4.55 17.77
CA GLN A 71 12.83 3.56 17.23
C GLN A 71 12.11 2.50 16.42
N LEU A 72 11.00 1.97 16.95
CA LEU A 72 10.20 0.98 16.24
C LEU A 72 9.65 1.54 14.93
N ALA A 73 9.13 2.77 14.93
CA ALA A 73 8.62 3.42 13.73
C ALA A 73 9.72 3.52 12.66
N ALA A 74 10.92 3.97 13.04
CA ALA A 74 12.05 4.10 12.11
C ALA A 74 12.49 2.76 11.53
N GLU A 75 12.55 1.71 12.34
CA GLU A 75 12.88 0.34 11.88
C GLU A 75 11.84 -0.17 10.89
N ARG A 76 10.56 -0.05 11.23
CA ARG A 76 9.48 -0.53 10.37
C ARG A 76 9.36 0.22 9.05
N GLU A 77 9.62 1.52 9.07
CA GLU A 77 9.68 2.31 7.82
C GLU A 77 10.83 1.85 6.92
N GLU A 78 12.00 1.57 7.50
CA GLU A 78 13.14 1.08 6.73
C GLU A 78 12.89 -0.33 6.17
N GLU A 79 12.28 -1.22 6.94
CA GLU A 79 11.86 -2.54 6.46
C GLU A 79 10.87 -2.42 5.30
N GLN A 80 9.92 -1.48 5.41
CA GLN A 80 8.95 -1.23 4.34
C GLN A 80 9.62 -0.67 3.07
N ARG A 81 10.62 0.20 3.19
CA ARG A 81 11.39 0.68 2.03
C ARG A 81 12.12 -0.45 1.33
N ARG A 82 12.76 -1.34 2.08
CA ARG A 82 13.44 -2.53 1.54
C ARG A 82 12.47 -3.49 0.86
N ALA A 83 11.33 -3.73 1.46
CA ALA A 83 10.29 -4.58 0.88
C ALA A 83 9.76 -3.98 -0.44
N ALA A 84 9.53 -2.68 -0.49
CA ALA A 84 9.12 -1.98 -1.71
C ALA A 84 10.16 -2.12 -2.82
N GLU A 85 11.43 -1.96 -2.51
CA GLU A 85 12.54 -2.14 -3.46
C GLU A 85 12.57 -3.57 -4.02
N ILE A 86 12.44 -4.58 -3.16
CA ILE A 86 12.40 -5.99 -3.58
C ILE A 86 11.22 -6.26 -4.50
N LEU A 87 10.06 -5.68 -4.22
CA LEU A 87 8.85 -5.82 -5.03
C LEU A 87 8.89 -5.01 -6.34
N GLY A 88 9.85 -4.10 -6.50
CA GLY A 88 9.95 -3.21 -7.64
C GLY A 88 8.99 -2.01 -7.58
N ALA A 89 8.42 -1.73 -6.40
CA ALA A 89 7.58 -0.57 -6.16
C ALA A 89 8.41 0.70 -5.91
N ASP A 90 7.76 1.86 -6.00
CA ASP A 90 8.37 3.14 -5.67
C ASP A 90 8.68 3.26 -4.17
N GLU A 91 9.48 4.25 -3.80
CA GLU A 91 9.71 4.55 -2.38
C GLU A 91 8.37 4.87 -1.70
N PRO A 92 8.04 4.19 -0.57
CA PRO A 92 6.77 4.39 0.11
C PRO A 92 6.62 5.80 0.68
N THR A 93 5.37 6.28 0.73
CA THR A 93 5.01 7.50 1.46
C THR A 93 4.42 7.10 2.82
N PHE A 94 4.98 7.66 3.89
CA PHE A 94 4.48 7.48 5.26
C PHE A 94 3.82 8.76 5.74
N PHE A 95 2.58 8.66 6.24
CA PHE A 95 1.90 9.82 6.82
C PHE A 95 2.30 10.10 8.26
N GLY A 96 2.80 9.09 8.97
CA GLY A 96 3.30 9.24 10.33
C GLY A 96 2.22 9.44 11.39
N PHE A 97 0.97 9.07 11.14
CA PHE A 97 -0.06 9.11 12.15
C PHE A 97 0.23 8.12 13.29
N PRO A 98 -0.14 8.45 14.53
CA PRO A 98 0.01 7.52 15.65
C PRO A 98 -0.83 6.26 15.43
N ASP A 99 -0.22 5.09 15.60
CA ASP A 99 -0.89 3.81 15.50
C ASP A 99 -2.01 3.68 16.54
N GLY A 100 -3.17 3.23 16.09
CA GLY A 100 -4.36 3.07 16.92
C GLY A 100 -5.18 4.37 17.17
N TYR A 101 -4.73 5.51 16.62
CA TYR A 101 -5.38 6.82 16.81
C TYR A 101 -5.76 7.49 15.48
N ILE A 102 -5.88 6.71 14.41
CA ILE A 102 -6.32 7.26 13.12
C ILE A 102 -7.81 7.54 13.19
N GLU A 103 -8.18 8.75 12.85
CA GLU A 103 -9.56 9.20 12.72
C GLU A 103 -9.84 9.67 11.29
N ASN A 104 -11.09 9.59 10.87
CA ASN A 104 -11.53 10.10 9.57
C ASN A 104 -11.61 11.63 9.58
N THR A 105 -10.48 12.29 9.50
CA THR A 105 -10.34 13.75 9.53
C THR A 105 -10.18 14.36 8.15
N ASN A 106 -10.38 15.67 8.05
CA ASN A 106 -10.07 16.42 6.83
C ASN A 106 -8.58 16.38 6.49
N GLU A 107 -7.72 16.34 7.51
CA GLU A 107 -6.25 16.21 7.32
C GLU A 107 -5.89 14.90 6.63
N LEU A 108 -6.35 13.77 7.15
CA LEU A 108 -6.09 12.46 6.55
C LEU A 108 -6.64 12.36 5.12
N ARG A 109 -7.89 12.79 4.92
CA ARG A 109 -8.50 12.82 3.58
C ARG A 109 -7.71 13.69 2.61
N GLY A 110 -7.25 14.85 3.05
CA GLY A 110 -6.44 15.76 2.25
C GLY A 110 -5.11 15.15 1.82
N LEU A 111 -4.43 14.43 2.73
CA LEU A 111 -3.19 13.72 2.42
C LEU A 111 -3.41 12.61 1.39
N ILE A 112 -4.48 11.83 1.54
CA ILE A 112 -4.83 10.78 0.56
C ILE A 112 -5.15 11.40 -0.80
N VAL A 113 -5.97 12.44 -0.84
CA VAL A 113 -6.32 13.16 -2.08
C VAL A 113 -5.06 13.70 -2.78
N ARG A 114 -4.11 14.23 -2.00
CA ARG A 114 -2.83 14.69 -2.55
C ARG A 114 -2.07 13.57 -3.24
N GLN A 115 -1.97 12.39 -2.61
CA GLN A 115 -1.31 11.24 -3.22
C GLN A 115 -2.02 10.78 -4.49
N LEU A 116 -3.35 10.71 -4.47
CA LEU A 116 -4.15 10.36 -5.65
C LEU A 116 -3.90 11.33 -6.82
N ARG A 117 -3.82 12.62 -6.55
CA ARG A 117 -3.56 13.65 -7.58
C ARG A 117 -2.13 13.62 -8.10
N LEU A 118 -1.15 13.31 -7.24
CA LEU A 118 0.26 13.22 -7.62
C LEU A 118 0.53 11.98 -8.48
N HIS A 119 0.03 10.83 -8.06
CA HIS A 119 0.34 9.56 -8.72
C HIS A 119 -0.67 9.18 -9.81
N ARG A 120 -1.88 9.71 -9.76
CA ARG A 120 -2.95 9.48 -10.73
C ARG A 120 -3.13 7.99 -11.06
N PRO A 121 -3.37 7.14 -10.04
CA PRO A 121 -3.46 5.70 -10.24
C PRO A 121 -4.67 5.30 -11.09
N ASP A 122 -4.49 4.28 -11.89
CA ASP A 122 -5.57 3.58 -12.60
C ASP A 122 -6.25 2.56 -11.69
N LEU A 123 -5.51 2.04 -10.68
CA LEU A 123 -5.97 1.06 -9.70
C LEU A 123 -5.55 1.49 -8.30
N VAL A 124 -6.50 1.44 -7.38
CA VAL A 124 -6.23 1.62 -5.93
C VAL A 124 -6.57 0.33 -5.20
N ILE A 125 -5.65 -0.13 -4.36
CA ILE A 125 -5.82 -1.29 -3.48
C ILE A 125 -5.80 -0.79 -2.05
N THR A 126 -6.82 -1.12 -1.28
CA THR A 126 -6.93 -0.74 0.13
C THR A 126 -7.83 -1.72 0.88
N TRP A 127 -7.90 -1.57 2.19
CA TRP A 127 -8.83 -2.32 3.01
C TRP A 127 -10.28 -1.97 2.69
N ASP A 128 -11.15 -2.97 2.88
CA ASP A 128 -12.59 -2.77 2.87
C ASP A 128 -13.01 -1.89 4.06
N GLY A 129 -14.08 -1.13 3.89
CA GLY A 129 -14.66 -0.28 4.93
C GLY A 129 -15.54 -1.03 5.95
N PHE A 130 -15.67 -2.35 5.83
CA PHE A 130 -16.51 -3.19 6.69
C PHE A 130 -15.72 -4.16 7.54
#